data_30a0c83af513acc84bb871708a22764e
#
_entry.id   30a0c83af513acc84bb871708a22764e
#
_cell.length_a   1.000
_cell.length_b   1.000
_cell.length_c   1.000
_cell.angle_alpha   90.00
_cell.angle_beta   90.00
_cell.angle_gamma   90.00
#
_symmetry.space_group_name_H-M   'P 1'
#
loop_
_entity.id
_entity.type
_entity.pdbx_description
1 polymer ?
#
loop_
_entity_poly.entity_id
_entity_poly.type
_entity_poly.pdbx_seq_one_letter_code
_entity_poly.pdbx_strand_id
1 'polypeptide(L)'
;RVIEAANQFEGMVFGKDNAALRDPRMFWHMRNPLRPSWGEAYVDIAARMRAAIADAAEAAGPGGQALVVSHQLPIFIARRDAEGRPFVHDPRTRQTTLCSVTSFTVRDGAITAVEYAEPAADLLPVKKGRGFKVGT
;
A
#
# COMPACT_ATOMS: atom_id res chain seq x y z
N ARG A 1 4.56 15.31 -4.53
CA ARG A 1 5.02 13.94 -4.89
C ARG A 1 3.82 13.03 -5.09
N VAL A 2 3.91 12.15 -6.07
CA VAL A 2 2.89 11.12 -6.29
C VAL A 2 3.13 9.99 -5.31
N ILE A 3 2.18 9.75 -4.41
CA ILE A 3 2.22 8.70 -3.38
C ILE A 3 1.36 7.49 -3.79
N GLU A 4 1.14 7.34 -5.06
CA GLU A 4 0.41 6.25 -5.69
C GLU A 4 1.39 5.35 -6.46
N ALA A 5 1.19 4.03 -6.38
CA ALA A 5 1.97 3.10 -7.17
C ALA A 5 1.49 3.15 -8.64
N ALA A 6 2.42 3.28 -9.57
CA ALA A 6 2.10 3.17 -10.99
C ALA A 6 1.53 1.78 -11.30
N ASN A 7 0.46 1.72 -12.08
CA ASN A 7 -0.24 0.50 -12.44
C ASN A 7 -0.47 0.45 -13.96
N GLN A 8 0.00 -0.60 -14.61
CA GLN A 8 -0.22 -0.82 -16.05
C GLN A 8 -1.69 -1.18 -16.40
N PHE A 9 -2.51 -1.44 -15.37
CA PHE A 9 -3.94 -1.71 -15.52
C PHE A 9 -4.81 -0.46 -15.25
N GLU A 10 -4.19 0.72 -15.20
CA GLU A 10 -4.91 1.98 -15.02
C GLU A 10 -5.96 2.15 -16.13
N GLY A 11 -7.21 2.42 -15.72
CA GLY A 11 -8.35 2.50 -16.63
C GLY A 11 -9.04 1.17 -16.94
N MET A 12 -8.55 0.02 -16.47
CA MET A 12 -9.22 -1.27 -16.62
C MET A 12 -10.17 -1.55 -15.46
N VAL A 13 -11.40 -1.88 -15.78
CA VAL A 13 -12.41 -2.28 -14.78
C VAL A 13 -12.28 -3.77 -14.50
N PHE A 14 -11.91 -4.13 -13.28
CA PHE A 14 -11.95 -5.51 -12.80
C PHE A 14 -13.37 -5.83 -12.32
N GLY A 15 -14.12 -6.57 -13.11
CA GLY A 15 -15.49 -6.99 -12.83
C GLY A 15 -15.74 -8.44 -13.18
N LYS A 16 -17.02 -8.87 -13.19
CA LYS A 16 -17.44 -10.25 -13.49
C LYS A 16 -16.97 -10.78 -14.84
N ASP A 17 -16.63 -9.91 -15.77
CA ASP A 17 -16.13 -10.25 -17.12
C ASP A 17 -14.63 -9.93 -17.25
N ASN A 18 -13.81 -10.54 -16.40
CA ASN A 18 -12.34 -10.35 -16.37
C ASN A 18 -11.67 -10.64 -17.73
N ALA A 19 -12.01 -9.87 -18.78
CA ALA A 19 -11.42 -9.97 -20.11
C ALA A 19 -9.88 -9.77 -20.05
N ALA A 20 -9.40 -8.93 -19.13
CA ALA A 20 -7.98 -8.72 -18.89
C ALA A 20 -7.25 -10.00 -18.41
N LEU A 21 -7.92 -10.88 -17.64
CA LEU A 21 -7.34 -12.16 -17.18
C LEU A 21 -7.41 -13.26 -18.24
N ARG A 22 -8.09 -13.05 -19.36
CA ARG A 22 -8.16 -14.01 -20.47
C ARG A 22 -7.10 -13.76 -21.54
N ASP A 23 -6.38 -12.65 -21.48
CA ASP A 23 -5.28 -12.39 -22.40
C ASP A 23 -4.04 -13.19 -21.98
N PRO A 24 -3.54 -14.14 -22.81
CA PRO A 24 -2.35 -14.93 -22.49
C PRO A 24 -1.09 -14.08 -22.25
N ARG A 25 -1.05 -12.85 -22.79
CA ARG A 25 0.06 -11.91 -22.59
C ARG A 25 0.12 -11.42 -21.15
N MET A 26 -1.02 -11.41 -20.43
CA MET A 26 -1.09 -11.03 -19.02
C MET A 26 -0.42 -12.06 -18.09
N PHE A 27 -0.47 -13.38 -18.45
CA PHE A 27 0.22 -14.41 -17.69
C PHE A 27 1.74 -14.25 -17.71
N TRP A 28 2.29 -13.71 -18.80
CA TRP A 28 3.73 -13.43 -18.88
C TRP A 28 4.16 -12.36 -17.87
N HIS A 29 3.28 -11.38 -17.61
CA HIS A 29 3.54 -10.32 -16.65
C HIS A 29 3.40 -10.77 -15.19
N MET A 30 2.71 -11.88 -14.90
CA MET A 30 2.52 -12.40 -13.55
C MET A 30 3.63 -13.36 -13.06
N ARG A 31 4.72 -13.54 -13.82
CA ARG A 31 5.77 -14.53 -13.55
C ARG A 31 6.72 -14.15 -12.42
N ASN A 32 6.84 -12.89 -12.07
CA ASN A 32 7.80 -12.45 -11.07
C ASN A 32 7.09 -11.90 -9.80
N PRO A 33 7.07 -12.66 -8.68
CA PRO A 33 6.44 -12.20 -7.45
C PRO A 33 7.21 -11.08 -6.74
N LEU A 34 8.48 -10.86 -7.11
CA LEU A 34 9.33 -9.80 -6.54
C LEU A 34 9.16 -8.46 -7.26
N ARG A 35 8.71 -8.51 -8.49
CA ARG A 35 8.35 -7.35 -9.29
C ARG A 35 6.96 -7.62 -9.82
N PRO A 36 5.91 -7.06 -9.23
CA PRO A 36 4.60 -7.16 -9.85
C PRO A 36 4.73 -6.55 -11.24
N SER A 37 4.68 -7.41 -12.23
CA SER A 37 4.99 -7.06 -13.62
C SER A 37 3.93 -6.16 -14.25
N TRP A 38 2.85 -5.90 -13.51
CA TRP A 38 1.81 -4.94 -13.85
C TRP A 38 1.98 -3.57 -13.19
N GLY A 39 3.03 -3.37 -12.39
CA GLY A 39 3.21 -2.14 -11.63
C GLY A 39 4.66 -1.81 -11.33
N GLU A 40 4.82 -0.82 -10.49
CA GLU A 40 6.10 -0.34 -9.98
C GLU A 40 6.75 -1.40 -9.07
N ALA A 41 8.09 -1.51 -9.08
CA ALA A 41 8.78 -2.41 -8.18
C ALA A 41 8.59 -2.01 -6.71
N TYR A 42 8.40 -2.97 -5.83
CA TYR A 42 8.18 -2.69 -4.40
C TYR A 42 9.29 -1.87 -3.75
N VAL A 43 10.54 -2.08 -4.18
CA VAL A 43 11.69 -1.31 -3.69
C VAL A 43 11.60 0.17 -4.06
N ASP A 44 11.07 0.49 -5.25
CA ASP A 44 10.89 1.86 -5.71
C ASP A 44 9.74 2.55 -4.96
N ILE A 45 8.65 1.81 -4.73
CA ILE A 45 7.55 2.26 -3.86
C ILE A 45 8.07 2.57 -2.45
N ALA A 46 8.85 1.67 -1.86
CA ALA A 46 9.41 1.83 -0.53
C ALA A 46 10.31 3.07 -0.45
N ALA A 47 11.23 3.24 -1.41
CA ALA A 47 12.14 4.37 -1.46
C ALA A 47 11.38 5.70 -1.56
N ARG A 48 10.38 5.77 -2.43
CA ARG A 48 9.56 6.95 -2.62
C ARG A 48 8.70 7.27 -1.39
N MET A 49 8.13 6.25 -0.74
CA MET A 49 7.35 6.44 0.48
C MET A 49 8.23 6.90 1.65
N ARG A 50 9.45 6.37 1.81
CA ARG A 50 10.41 6.86 2.80
C ARG A 50 10.71 8.35 2.60
N ALA A 51 10.98 8.74 1.35
CA ALA A 51 11.23 10.14 1.03
C ALA A 51 10.00 11.04 1.34
N ALA A 52 8.79 10.58 1.01
CA ALA A 52 7.57 11.33 1.32
C ALA A 52 7.32 11.45 2.83
N ILE A 53 7.60 10.40 3.61
CA ILE A 53 7.48 10.42 5.07
C ILE A 53 8.52 11.37 5.67
N ALA A 54 9.76 11.35 5.17
CA ALA A 54 10.81 12.25 5.64
C ALA A 54 10.47 13.72 5.36
N ASP A 55 10.01 14.04 4.13
CA ASP A 55 9.59 15.40 3.77
C ASP A 55 8.42 15.88 4.67
N ALA A 56 7.45 14.99 4.92
CA ALA A 56 6.31 15.33 5.77
C ALA A 56 6.72 15.56 7.22
N ALA A 57 7.65 14.75 7.76
CA ALA A 57 8.19 14.92 9.11
C ALA A 57 9.00 16.22 9.23
N GLU A 58 9.82 16.54 8.24
CA GLU A 58 10.58 17.80 8.21
C GLU A 58 9.63 19.00 8.19
N ALA A 59 8.61 18.96 7.33
CA ALA A 59 7.62 20.03 7.24
C ALA A 59 6.80 20.23 8.52
N ALA A 60 6.54 19.14 9.27
CA ALA A 60 5.83 19.20 10.55
C ALA A 60 6.69 19.77 11.67
N GLY A 61 8.00 19.61 11.59
CA GLY A 61 8.95 20.05 12.61
C GLY A 61 8.95 19.22 13.90
N PRO A 62 9.82 19.56 14.87
CA PRO A 62 9.95 18.83 16.13
C PRO A 62 8.63 18.80 16.91
N GLY A 63 8.16 17.59 17.27
CA GLY A 63 6.90 17.38 17.98
C GLY A 63 5.64 17.62 17.15
N GLY A 64 5.78 18.00 15.88
CA GLY A 64 4.68 18.19 14.95
C GLY A 64 4.11 16.88 14.43
N GLN A 65 2.96 16.99 13.73
CA GLN A 65 2.28 15.88 13.08
C GLN A 65 1.92 16.28 11.65
N ALA A 66 2.04 15.34 10.72
CA ALA A 66 1.60 15.49 9.35
C ALA A 66 0.64 14.34 8.97
N LEU A 67 -0.41 14.67 8.24
CA LEU A 67 -1.32 13.68 7.67
C LEU A 67 -1.01 13.50 6.19
N VAL A 68 -0.66 12.29 5.80
CA VAL A 68 -0.38 11.89 4.42
C VAL A 68 -1.46 10.92 3.96
N VAL A 69 -2.15 11.26 2.86
CA VAL A 69 -3.17 10.39 2.27
C VAL A 69 -2.56 9.64 1.09
N SER A 70 -2.75 8.33 1.05
CA SER A 70 -2.23 7.46 0.00
C SER A 70 -3.13 6.24 -0.21
N HIS A 71 -2.71 5.32 -1.06
CA HIS A 71 -3.43 4.09 -1.37
C HIS A 71 -2.91 2.91 -0.55
N GLN A 72 -3.70 1.83 -0.52
CA GLN A 72 -3.43 0.63 0.27
C GLN A 72 -2.03 0.05 0.04
N LEU A 73 -1.61 -0.13 -1.22
CA LEU A 73 -0.33 -0.77 -1.53
C LEU A 73 0.88 0.06 -1.08
N PRO A 74 1.00 1.37 -1.42
CA PRO A 74 2.11 2.18 -0.95
C PRO A 74 2.21 2.23 0.58
N ILE A 75 1.10 2.39 1.30
CA ILE A 75 1.07 2.39 2.77
C ILE A 75 1.56 1.05 3.33
N PHE A 76 1.06 -0.07 2.77
CA PHE A 76 1.45 -1.40 3.21
C PHE A 76 2.94 -1.67 2.96
N ILE A 77 3.49 -1.26 1.81
CA ILE A 77 4.91 -1.42 1.49
C ILE A 77 5.76 -0.54 2.40
N ALA A 78 5.38 0.71 2.66
CA ALA A 78 6.08 1.59 3.61
C ALA A 78 6.12 1.00 5.01
N ARG A 79 5.01 0.40 5.47
CA ARG A 79 4.95 -0.29 6.75
C ARG A 79 5.91 -1.48 6.79
N ARG A 80 5.90 -2.35 5.78
CA ARG A 80 6.80 -3.51 5.72
C ARG A 80 8.27 -3.10 5.68
N ASP A 81 8.58 -2.03 4.95
CA ASP A 81 9.91 -1.47 4.88
C ASP A 81 10.39 -0.98 6.25
N ALA A 82 9.58 -0.22 6.94
CA ALA A 82 9.88 0.29 8.28
C ALA A 82 9.97 -0.82 9.35
N GLU A 83 9.21 -1.92 9.18
CA GLU A 83 9.27 -3.11 10.03
C GLU A 83 10.42 -4.07 9.64
N GLY A 84 11.22 -3.78 8.60
CA GLY A 84 12.27 -4.65 8.09
C GLY A 84 11.76 -5.98 7.52
N ARG A 85 10.53 -6.04 7.06
CA ARG A 85 9.86 -7.26 6.56
C ARG A 85 10.00 -7.38 5.04
N PRO A 86 10.07 -8.60 4.50
CA PRO A 86 10.10 -8.84 3.06
C PRO A 86 8.89 -8.22 2.35
N PHE A 87 9.08 -7.64 1.16
CA PHE A 87 7.97 -7.06 0.39
C PHE A 87 7.06 -8.11 -0.24
N VAL A 88 7.55 -9.32 -0.48
CA VAL A 88 6.74 -10.43 -0.99
C VAL A 88 5.68 -10.80 0.04
N HIS A 89 4.44 -10.82 -0.38
CA HIS A 89 3.29 -11.13 0.48
C HIS A 89 2.10 -11.60 -0.34
N ASP A 90 1.18 -12.33 0.29
CA ASP A 90 -0.13 -12.61 -0.30
C ASP A 90 -1.00 -11.33 -0.24
N PRO A 91 -1.46 -10.80 -1.38
CA PRO A 91 -2.33 -9.61 -1.41
C PRO A 91 -3.61 -9.76 -0.58
N ARG A 92 -4.07 -11.01 -0.37
CA ARG A 92 -5.28 -11.30 0.41
C ARG A 92 -5.09 -11.09 1.91
N THR A 93 -3.84 -11.07 2.37
CA THR A 93 -3.48 -10.91 3.79
C THR A 93 -3.04 -9.50 4.14
N ARG A 94 -3.14 -8.55 3.22
CA ARG A 94 -2.82 -7.14 3.50
C ARG A 94 -3.70 -6.60 4.61
N GLN A 95 -3.05 -6.16 5.67
CA GLN A 95 -3.70 -5.45 6.75
C GLN A 95 -3.61 -3.94 6.48
N THR A 96 -4.46 -3.45 5.60
CA THR A 96 -4.61 -2.02 5.28
C THR A 96 -6.04 -1.86 4.77
N THR A 97 -6.99 -1.69 5.68
CA THR A 97 -8.41 -1.51 5.36
C THR A 97 -8.69 -0.06 4.93
N LEU A 98 -9.87 0.17 4.36
CA LEU A 98 -10.30 1.53 4.05
C LEU A 98 -10.35 2.36 5.34
N CYS A 99 -9.91 3.61 5.27
CA CYS A 99 -9.85 4.53 6.41
C CYS A 99 -8.98 4.03 7.57
N SER A 100 -8.09 3.04 7.35
CA SER A 100 -7.08 2.69 8.34
C SER A 100 -6.00 3.75 8.42
N VAL A 101 -5.36 3.85 9.57
CA VAL A 101 -4.25 4.76 9.85
C VAL A 101 -3.00 3.96 10.14
N THR A 102 -1.92 4.26 9.43
CA THR A 102 -0.58 3.76 9.74
C THR A 102 0.25 4.95 10.19
N SER A 103 0.68 4.96 11.43
CA SER A 103 1.48 6.03 12.03
C SER A 103 2.96 5.66 12.01
N PHE A 104 3.79 6.59 11.59
CA PHE A 104 5.25 6.47 11.61
C PHE A 104 5.81 7.52 12.55
N THR A 105 6.55 7.10 13.57
CA THR A 105 7.33 8.02 14.42
C THR A 105 8.69 8.22 13.78
N VAL A 106 9.03 9.46 13.48
CA VAL A 106 10.32 9.83 12.88
C VAL A 106 11.13 10.59 13.91
N ARG A 107 12.39 10.15 14.12
CA ARG A 107 13.41 10.85 14.96
C ARG A 107 14.72 10.89 14.20
N ASP A 108 15.34 12.05 14.16
CA ASP A 108 16.63 12.25 13.48
C ASP A 108 16.64 11.71 12.04
N GLY A 109 15.54 11.91 11.31
CA GLY A 109 15.37 11.48 9.92
C GLY A 109 15.11 9.98 9.74
N ALA A 110 15.05 9.19 10.82
CA ALA A 110 14.78 7.75 10.78
C ALA A 110 13.41 7.40 11.35
N ILE A 111 12.73 6.40 10.76
CA ILE A 111 11.50 5.84 11.32
C ILE A 111 11.88 4.95 12.50
N THR A 112 11.39 5.28 13.69
CA THR A 112 11.71 4.58 14.95
C THR A 112 10.58 3.73 15.49
N ALA A 113 9.33 3.99 15.07
CA ALA A 113 8.17 3.18 15.44
C ALA A 113 7.11 3.22 14.34
N VAL A 114 6.33 2.15 14.26
CA VAL A 114 5.19 2.01 13.35
C VAL A 114 4.00 1.47 14.13
N GLU A 115 2.85 2.11 13.99
CA GLU A 115 1.60 1.70 14.60
C GLU A 115 0.52 1.60 13.53
N TYR A 116 -0.43 0.69 13.73
CA TYR A 116 -1.56 0.50 12.83
C TYR A 116 -2.86 0.53 13.61
N ALA A 117 -3.84 1.28 13.12
CA ALA A 117 -5.16 1.39 13.71
C ALA A 117 -6.26 1.40 12.64
N GLU A 118 -7.43 0.93 13.01
CA GLU A 118 -8.66 0.93 12.19
C GLU A 118 -9.75 1.76 12.88
N PRO A 119 -9.63 3.10 12.93
CA PRO A 119 -10.55 3.94 13.67
C PRO A 119 -11.98 3.93 13.13
N ALA A 120 -12.18 3.51 11.89
CA ALA A 120 -13.47 3.41 11.22
C ALA A 120 -13.93 1.95 11.00
N ALA A 121 -13.43 1.00 11.80
CA ALA A 121 -13.74 -0.43 11.64
C ALA A 121 -15.23 -0.74 11.77
N ASP A 122 -15.95 0.01 12.60
CA ASP A 122 -17.39 -0.09 12.82
C ASP A 122 -18.24 0.41 11.64
N LEU A 123 -17.67 1.26 10.78
CA LEU A 123 -18.31 1.76 9.57
C LEU A 123 -18.11 0.83 8.36
N LEU A 124 -17.23 -0.17 8.48
CA LEU A 124 -16.99 -1.11 7.39
C LEU A 124 -18.16 -2.09 7.26
N PRO A 125 -18.55 -2.47 6.02
CA PRO A 125 -19.65 -3.43 5.83
C PRO A 125 -19.35 -4.74 6.56
N VAL A 126 -20.29 -5.18 7.39
CA VAL A 126 -20.23 -6.47 8.06
C VAL A 126 -20.18 -7.57 7.00
N LYS A 127 -19.16 -8.41 7.03
CA LYS A 127 -19.01 -9.53 6.10
C LYS A 127 -20.13 -10.56 6.34
N LYS A 128 -21.17 -10.55 5.52
CA LYS A 128 -22.04 -11.71 5.36
C LYS A 128 -21.26 -12.78 4.59
N GLY A 129 -20.83 -13.79 5.30
CA GLY A 129 -20.30 -15.07 4.84
C GLY A 129 -19.48 -15.10 3.55
N ARG A 130 -18.21 -15.50 3.66
CA ARG A 130 -17.21 -15.71 2.61
C ARG A 130 -16.75 -14.47 1.81
N GLY A 131 -15.72 -13.85 2.32
CA GLY A 131 -14.53 -13.55 1.52
C GLY A 131 -14.63 -12.52 0.40
N PHE A 132 -15.14 -11.33 0.62
CA PHE A 132 -14.75 -10.21 -0.22
C PHE A 132 -13.97 -9.22 0.64
N LYS A 133 -12.64 -9.26 0.56
CA LYS A 133 -11.81 -8.18 1.07
C LYS A 133 -11.84 -7.08 0.01
N VAL A 134 -12.58 -6.01 0.25
CA VAL A 134 -12.50 -4.81 -0.56
C VAL A 134 -11.12 -4.20 -0.32
N GLY A 135 -10.25 -4.39 -1.27
CA GLY A 135 -8.94 -3.81 -1.30
C GLY A 135 -8.41 -3.97 -2.70
N THR A 136 -8.56 -2.98 -3.48
CA THR A 136 -7.83 -2.80 -4.74
C THR A 136 -6.69 -1.87 -4.53
#